data_52533754ff0b7d3233d8d23446580095
#
_entry.id   52533754ff0b7d3233d8d23446580095
#
_cell.length_a   1.000
_cell.length_b   1.000
_cell.length_c   1.000
_cell.angle_alpha   90.00
_cell.angle_beta   90.00
_cell.angle_gamma   90.00
#
_symmetry.space_group_name_H-M   'P 1'
#
loop_
_entity.id
_entity.type
_entity.pdbx_description
1 polymer ?
#
loop_
_entity_poly.entity_id
_entity_poly.type
_entity_poly.pdbx_seq_one_letter_code
_entity_poly.pdbx_strand_id
1 'polypeptide(L)'
;MIGFGQQTPALNIESVVAEAQQAQAAGDYAAAANDYKQAVRIEPNIPQLWANLGLMQHECEDIAGAIESFQHARRLDPSLYVPNLFLGIDSAHLGNAQEAVPYLLASEKLNKNDPQAPLALGRTYIALRKFHAAAYELERATSLDPQLGAAWFTLGIARLDEVEDEARTMSEEGKESPFSGALYAESLAKQARFSEAASLYKTLLDAKDQPPCLRSEWGFSLLRAHDQEGASAAFSSELGAHPECGLAILGQARLALDDGEAVQAVKLLNELWDRDHGFVVSNAAVLLEGLPAEKASAAAGELLSGANGELLPDLSSALTVAFNSSGQAATNPGVPPAVPEAAAAASDGTERAAQQDYAAGHFEQCDRRLGAKPAVLSAPQLRLLAACAFFTGDNQGAANAASVLRAQQPHSLEALYWSIQANERLAFQSLARFQDLEPDSARSHVLLGDIYHQLDRPDDAQAEYSKALAITPGDSAAMLGLATVCLSNNNSAGAMEIAQAALLRTPNDPELNLIVAEALIGQRQYGEAEPYLNKSLSGKPQMIPRIHALMGKVDAETGRTNEAIEQLKLGAPSDEDGSIEYLLARLYRQIGDIREANDALNRMKTIKQQRDARGFKQVQDPDLAPLESSAQRPGAP
;
A
#
# COMPACT_ATOMS: atom_id res chain seq x y z
N MET A 1 30.20 -74.04 -22.80
CA MET A 1 29.83 -72.63 -22.98
C MET A 1 29.57 -72.04 -21.61
N ILE A 2 30.53 -71.34 -21.06
CA ILE A 2 30.41 -70.70 -19.76
C ILE A 2 29.88 -69.24 -20.06
N GLY A 3 28.61 -68.98 -19.68
CA GLY A 3 28.02 -67.67 -19.82
C GLY A 3 28.64 -66.68 -18.83
N PHE A 4 29.37 -65.69 -19.32
CA PHE A 4 29.74 -64.50 -18.55
C PHE A 4 28.50 -63.67 -18.34
N GLY A 5 27.91 -63.78 -17.13
CA GLY A 5 26.97 -62.78 -16.66
C GLY A 5 27.71 -61.43 -16.54
N GLN A 6 27.35 -60.48 -17.37
CA GLN A 6 27.73 -59.10 -17.13
C GLN A 6 27.08 -58.65 -15.80
N GLN A 7 27.90 -58.57 -14.75
CA GLN A 7 27.55 -57.82 -13.56
C GLN A 7 27.46 -56.37 -13.97
N THR A 8 26.26 -55.81 -14.04
CA THR A 8 26.08 -54.36 -14.02
C THR A 8 26.86 -53.81 -12.83
N PRO A 9 27.74 -52.82 -13.01
CA PRO A 9 28.46 -52.25 -11.88
C PRO A 9 27.42 -51.73 -10.88
N ALA A 10 27.58 -52.13 -9.61
CA ALA A 10 26.76 -51.57 -8.55
C ALA A 10 26.91 -50.05 -8.62
N LEU A 11 25.80 -49.33 -8.83
CA LEU A 11 25.79 -47.87 -8.83
C LEU A 11 26.37 -47.39 -7.50
N ASN A 12 27.54 -46.76 -7.57
CA ASN A 12 28.20 -46.21 -6.39
C ASN A 12 27.44 -44.90 -6.04
N ILE A 13 26.93 -44.80 -4.83
CA ILE A 13 26.21 -43.63 -4.32
C ILE A 13 27.02 -42.33 -4.54
N GLU A 14 28.35 -42.38 -4.36
CA GLU A 14 29.23 -41.23 -4.52
C GLU A 14 29.25 -40.73 -5.96
N SER A 15 29.24 -41.62 -6.97
CA SER A 15 29.19 -41.18 -8.39
C SER A 15 27.84 -40.58 -8.74
N VAL A 16 26.73 -41.19 -8.27
CA VAL A 16 25.37 -40.68 -8.52
C VAL A 16 25.19 -39.29 -7.89
N VAL A 17 25.65 -39.09 -6.64
CA VAL A 17 25.60 -37.79 -5.97
C VAL A 17 26.49 -36.75 -6.67
N ALA A 18 27.68 -37.15 -7.14
CA ALA A 18 28.57 -36.27 -7.88
C ALA A 18 27.95 -35.82 -9.22
N GLU A 19 27.29 -36.74 -9.94
CA GLU A 19 26.55 -36.44 -11.18
C GLU A 19 25.39 -35.48 -10.92
N ALA A 20 24.60 -35.72 -9.85
CA ALA A 20 23.53 -34.81 -9.42
C ALA A 20 24.03 -33.39 -9.10
N GLN A 21 25.16 -33.28 -8.37
CA GLN A 21 25.79 -32.01 -8.05
C GLN A 21 26.33 -31.30 -9.29
N GLN A 22 26.86 -32.03 -10.24
CA GLN A 22 27.33 -31.49 -11.52
C GLN A 22 26.15 -30.96 -12.35
N ALA A 23 25.06 -31.72 -12.46
CA ALA A 23 23.84 -31.27 -13.14
C ALA A 23 23.24 -30.04 -12.47
N GLN A 24 23.17 -30.02 -11.13
CA GLN A 24 22.74 -28.85 -10.35
C GLN A 24 23.61 -27.62 -10.64
N ALA A 25 24.91 -27.77 -10.63
CA ALA A 25 25.85 -26.66 -10.94
C ALA A 25 25.74 -26.16 -12.39
N ALA A 26 25.28 -27.02 -13.30
CA ALA A 26 24.99 -26.67 -14.70
C ALA A 26 23.58 -26.06 -14.88
N GLY A 27 22.75 -25.97 -13.85
CA GLY A 27 21.36 -25.50 -13.93
C GLY A 27 20.39 -26.54 -14.51
N ASP A 28 20.83 -27.79 -14.75
CA ASP A 28 19.96 -28.88 -15.20
C ASP A 28 19.29 -29.56 -13.97
N TYR A 29 18.34 -28.85 -13.38
CA TYR A 29 17.64 -29.32 -12.20
C TYR A 29 16.84 -30.60 -12.44
N ALA A 30 16.34 -30.81 -13.68
CA ALA A 30 15.61 -32.02 -14.04
C ALA A 30 16.54 -33.27 -14.03
N ALA A 31 17.74 -33.15 -14.59
CA ALA A 31 18.75 -34.22 -14.52
C ALA A 31 19.17 -34.44 -13.06
N ALA A 32 19.48 -33.36 -12.31
CA ALA A 32 19.84 -33.46 -10.90
C ALA A 32 18.76 -34.16 -10.04
N ALA A 33 17.47 -33.82 -10.28
CA ALA A 33 16.36 -34.49 -9.59
C ALA A 33 16.29 -35.99 -9.90
N ASN A 34 16.54 -36.39 -11.13
CA ASN A 34 16.58 -37.81 -11.50
C ASN A 34 17.73 -38.58 -10.81
N ASP A 35 18.90 -37.95 -10.74
CA ASP A 35 20.05 -38.54 -10.08
C ASP A 35 19.85 -38.63 -8.56
N TYR A 36 19.31 -37.58 -7.91
CA TYR A 36 18.92 -37.66 -6.50
C TYR A 36 17.80 -38.68 -6.26
N LYS A 37 16.86 -38.90 -7.20
CA LYS A 37 15.87 -40.00 -7.12
C LYS A 37 16.54 -41.38 -7.14
N GLN A 38 17.66 -41.54 -7.84
CA GLN A 38 18.46 -42.78 -7.79
C GLN A 38 19.21 -42.88 -6.46
N ALA A 39 19.82 -41.77 -6.00
CA ALA A 39 20.57 -41.75 -4.74
C ALA A 39 19.69 -42.14 -3.53
N VAL A 40 18.47 -41.62 -3.42
CA VAL A 40 17.55 -41.99 -2.31
C VAL A 40 17.03 -43.42 -2.38
N ARG A 41 17.09 -44.07 -3.57
CA ARG A 41 16.78 -45.50 -3.70
C ARG A 41 17.93 -46.37 -3.19
N ILE A 42 19.17 -45.90 -3.35
CA ILE A 42 20.37 -46.62 -2.88
C ILE A 42 20.49 -46.45 -1.36
N GLU A 43 20.35 -45.22 -0.86
CA GLU A 43 20.52 -44.87 0.56
C GLU A 43 19.30 -44.06 1.06
N PRO A 44 18.17 -44.72 1.35
CA PRO A 44 16.92 -44.03 1.70
C PRO A 44 16.92 -43.36 3.08
N ASN A 45 17.87 -43.68 3.93
CA ASN A 45 17.93 -43.18 5.30
C ASN A 45 18.84 -41.96 5.47
N ILE A 46 19.37 -41.39 4.38
CA ILE A 46 20.16 -40.15 4.41
C ILE A 46 19.25 -38.97 4.19
N PRO A 47 18.94 -38.15 5.21
CA PRO A 47 17.97 -37.04 5.09
C PRO A 47 18.42 -35.96 4.13
N GLN A 48 19.74 -35.74 3.96
CA GLN A 48 20.29 -34.74 3.04
C GLN A 48 20.00 -35.09 1.57
N LEU A 49 19.95 -36.37 1.21
CA LEU A 49 19.61 -36.79 -0.16
C LEU A 49 18.15 -36.41 -0.51
N TRP A 50 17.24 -36.66 0.43
CA TRP A 50 15.84 -36.25 0.28
C TRP A 50 15.68 -34.73 0.25
N ALA A 51 16.44 -33.99 1.06
CA ALA A 51 16.43 -32.53 1.05
C ALA A 51 16.89 -31.97 -0.30
N ASN A 52 17.99 -32.54 -0.86
CA ASN A 52 18.50 -32.13 -2.17
C ASN A 52 17.53 -32.50 -3.31
N LEU A 53 16.93 -33.70 -3.23
CA LEU A 53 15.87 -34.08 -4.18
C LEU A 53 14.71 -33.10 -4.16
N GLY A 54 14.23 -32.75 -2.97
CA GLY A 54 13.15 -31.76 -2.81
C GLY A 54 13.52 -30.40 -3.40
N LEU A 55 14.76 -29.92 -3.19
CA LEU A 55 15.23 -28.67 -3.79
C LEU A 55 15.21 -28.75 -5.34
N MET A 56 15.71 -29.82 -5.93
CA MET A 56 15.72 -29.95 -7.39
C MET A 56 14.28 -30.05 -7.96
N GLN A 57 13.37 -30.70 -7.23
CA GLN A 57 11.97 -30.78 -7.61
C GLN A 57 11.29 -29.40 -7.51
N HIS A 58 11.60 -28.63 -6.46
CA HIS A 58 11.14 -27.24 -6.32
C HIS A 58 11.58 -26.38 -7.50
N GLU A 59 12.88 -26.42 -7.86
CA GLU A 59 13.44 -25.67 -8.98
C GLU A 59 12.86 -26.09 -10.35
N CYS A 60 12.31 -27.31 -10.45
CA CYS A 60 11.60 -27.82 -11.63
C CYS A 60 10.08 -27.55 -11.59
N GLU A 61 9.59 -26.80 -10.61
CA GLU A 61 8.15 -26.57 -10.38
C GLU A 61 7.35 -27.87 -10.08
N ASP A 62 8.01 -29.00 -9.76
CA ASP A 62 7.38 -30.21 -9.22
C ASP A 62 7.12 -30.06 -7.72
N ILE A 63 6.23 -29.09 -7.39
CA ILE A 63 5.96 -28.69 -5.99
C ILE A 63 5.41 -29.86 -5.17
N ALA A 64 4.55 -30.70 -5.75
CA ALA A 64 4.02 -31.87 -5.06
C ALA A 64 5.11 -32.89 -4.70
N GLY A 65 5.99 -33.19 -5.65
CA GLY A 65 7.15 -34.07 -5.42
C GLY A 65 8.13 -33.47 -4.41
N ALA A 66 8.36 -32.15 -4.46
CA ALA A 66 9.22 -31.44 -3.50
C ALA A 66 8.69 -31.59 -2.07
N ILE A 67 7.40 -31.36 -1.85
CA ILE A 67 6.76 -31.54 -0.53
C ILE A 67 6.95 -32.96 0.00
N GLU A 68 6.73 -33.99 -0.83
CA GLU A 68 6.94 -35.40 -0.43
C GLU A 68 8.38 -35.64 0.00
N SER A 69 9.34 -35.18 -0.79
CA SER A 69 10.76 -35.32 -0.52
C SER A 69 11.20 -34.59 0.75
N PHE A 70 10.76 -33.35 0.95
CA PHE A 70 11.04 -32.58 2.16
C PHE A 70 10.38 -33.21 3.41
N GLN A 71 9.18 -33.76 3.28
CA GLN A 71 8.54 -34.51 4.37
C GLN A 71 9.35 -35.74 4.75
N HIS A 72 9.93 -36.45 3.78
CA HIS A 72 10.83 -37.57 4.03
C HIS A 72 12.10 -37.11 4.75
N ALA A 73 12.78 -36.10 4.26
CA ALA A 73 13.95 -35.53 4.90
C ALA A 73 13.67 -35.13 6.36
N ARG A 74 12.57 -34.43 6.61
CA ARG A 74 12.17 -33.97 7.94
C ARG A 74 11.78 -35.10 8.89
N ARG A 75 11.20 -36.22 8.39
CA ARG A 75 10.93 -37.39 9.21
C ARG A 75 12.22 -38.06 9.68
N LEU A 76 13.25 -38.08 8.84
CA LEU A 76 14.57 -38.64 9.17
C LEU A 76 15.34 -37.69 10.09
N ASP A 77 15.31 -36.40 9.84
CA ASP A 77 15.97 -35.39 10.67
C ASP A 77 15.13 -34.08 10.72
N PRO A 78 14.36 -33.86 11.79
CA PRO A 78 13.57 -32.65 11.96
C PRO A 78 14.39 -31.36 12.15
N SER A 79 15.71 -31.50 12.42
CA SER A 79 16.59 -30.34 12.66
C SER A 79 17.17 -29.72 11.39
N LEU A 80 16.86 -30.28 10.22
CA LEU A 80 17.29 -29.73 8.95
C LEU A 80 16.51 -28.44 8.63
N TYR A 81 17.25 -27.35 8.41
CA TYR A 81 16.68 -26.03 8.08
C TYR A 81 15.93 -26.05 6.75
N VAL A 82 16.59 -26.50 5.65
CA VAL A 82 16.08 -26.46 4.28
C VAL A 82 14.74 -27.18 4.11
N PRO A 83 14.54 -28.41 4.58
CA PRO A 83 13.24 -29.07 4.46
C PRO A 83 12.11 -28.34 5.20
N ASN A 84 12.38 -27.72 6.35
CA ASN A 84 11.38 -26.95 7.07
C ASN A 84 11.03 -25.65 6.32
N LEU A 85 12.02 -24.92 5.78
CA LEU A 85 11.80 -23.71 5.03
C LEU A 85 10.95 -23.98 3.76
N PHE A 86 11.39 -24.94 2.93
CA PHE A 86 10.73 -25.18 1.66
C PHE A 86 9.38 -25.91 1.81
N LEU A 87 9.18 -26.74 2.83
CA LEU A 87 7.84 -27.24 3.16
C LEU A 87 6.86 -26.08 3.42
N GLY A 88 7.32 -25.06 4.13
CA GLY A 88 6.50 -23.88 4.36
C GLY A 88 6.24 -23.10 3.08
N ILE A 89 7.27 -22.80 2.29
CA ILE A 89 7.16 -22.06 1.03
C ILE A 89 6.24 -22.81 0.05
N ASP A 90 6.45 -24.08 -0.16
CA ASP A 90 5.70 -24.90 -1.12
C ASP A 90 4.24 -25.10 -0.68
N SER A 91 4.01 -25.31 0.63
CA SER A 91 2.65 -25.38 1.17
C SER A 91 1.89 -24.08 0.97
N ALA A 92 2.53 -22.92 1.20
CA ALA A 92 1.93 -21.61 0.97
C ALA A 92 1.65 -21.38 -0.53
N HIS A 93 2.55 -21.81 -1.41
CA HIS A 93 2.37 -21.73 -2.86
C HIS A 93 1.15 -22.52 -3.36
N LEU A 94 0.88 -23.69 -2.75
CA LEU A 94 -0.32 -24.47 -3.05
C LEU A 94 -1.61 -23.92 -2.39
N GLY A 95 -1.56 -22.75 -1.75
CA GLY A 95 -2.69 -22.16 -1.07
C GLY A 95 -2.93 -22.66 0.36
N ASN A 96 -2.07 -23.55 0.88
CA ASN A 96 -2.17 -24.14 2.22
C ASN A 96 -1.43 -23.27 3.26
N ALA A 97 -1.68 -21.94 3.24
CA ALA A 97 -0.97 -20.97 4.06
C ALA A 97 -1.03 -21.29 5.58
N GLN A 98 -2.16 -21.83 6.06
CA GLN A 98 -2.29 -22.21 7.47
C GLN A 98 -1.34 -23.35 7.87
N GLU A 99 -1.10 -24.31 6.97
CA GLU A 99 -0.19 -25.44 7.18
C GLU A 99 1.27 -25.03 7.03
N ALA A 100 1.57 -23.99 6.26
CA ALA A 100 2.91 -23.46 6.03
C ALA A 100 3.54 -22.87 7.30
N VAL A 101 2.74 -22.15 8.11
CA VAL A 101 3.22 -21.40 9.29
C VAL A 101 4.06 -22.24 10.25
N PRO A 102 3.64 -23.43 10.73
CA PRO A 102 4.43 -24.21 11.67
C PRO A 102 5.79 -24.68 11.09
N TYR A 103 5.89 -24.91 9.80
CA TYR A 103 7.15 -25.27 9.14
C TYR A 103 8.10 -24.07 9.09
N LEU A 104 7.60 -22.91 8.70
CA LEU A 104 8.38 -21.67 8.63
C LEU A 104 8.87 -21.22 10.01
N LEU A 105 8.03 -21.32 11.04
CA LEU A 105 8.44 -21.06 12.43
C LEU A 105 9.49 -22.05 12.93
N ALA A 106 9.45 -23.31 12.46
CA ALA A 106 10.49 -24.29 12.78
C ALA A 106 11.80 -23.94 12.09
N SER A 107 11.79 -23.56 10.81
CA SER A 107 12.98 -23.13 10.07
C SER A 107 13.63 -21.91 10.71
N GLU A 108 12.84 -20.92 11.11
CA GLU A 108 13.32 -19.72 11.78
C GLU A 108 14.06 -20.02 13.10
N LYS A 109 13.55 -20.97 13.90
CA LYS A 109 14.23 -21.40 15.13
C LYS A 109 15.55 -22.09 14.87
N LEU A 110 15.67 -22.79 13.72
CA LEU A 110 16.87 -23.53 13.32
C LEU A 110 17.96 -22.58 12.79
N ASN A 111 17.57 -21.52 12.07
CA ASN A 111 18.50 -20.51 11.59
C ASN A 111 17.90 -19.10 11.77
N LYS A 112 18.24 -18.47 12.90
CA LYS A 112 17.71 -17.14 13.28
C LYS A 112 18.29 -15.97 12.48
N ASN A 113 19.39 -16.20 11.78
CA ASN A 113 20.12 -15.16 11.06
C ASN A 113 19.83 -15.17 9.55
N ASP A 114 18.98 -16.07 9.08
CA ASP A 114 18.59 -16.14 7.67
C ASP A 114 17.31 -15.34 7.46
N PRO A 115 17.30 -14.34 6.57
CA PRO A 115 16.13 -13.50 6.28
C PRO A 115 15.03 -14.26 5.52
N GLN A 116 15.30 -15.44 4.96
CA GLN A 116 14.33 -16.16 4.10
C GLN A 116 13.13 -16.69 4.90
N ALA A 117 13.35 -17.20 6.11
CA ALA A 117 12.26 -17.71 6.94
C ALA A 117 11.28 -16.60 7.35
N PRO A 118 11.72 -15.44 7.90
CA PRO A 118 10.81 -14.34 8.19
C PRO A 118 10.19 -13.72 6.92
N LEU A 119 10.89 -13.66 5.78
CA LEU A 119 10.30 -13.23 4.51
C LEU A 119 9.16 -14.17 4.07
N ALA A 120 9.37 -15.49 4.14
CA ALA A 120 8.34 -16.48 3.80
C ALA A 120 7.16 -16.44 4.78
N LEU A 121 7.42 -16.25 6.10
CA LEU A 121 6.37 -16.02 7.10
C LEU A 121 5.54 -14.79 6.79
N GLY A 122 6.19 -13.68 6.47
CA GLY A 122 5.51 -12.44 6.11
C GLY A 122 4.56 -12.63 4.93
N ARG A 123 5.01 -13.25 3.84
CA ARG A 123 4.17 -13.59 2.68
C ARG A 123 3.01 -14.51 3.05
N THR A 124 3.27 -15.49 3.90
CA THR A 124 2.25 -16.44 4.36
C THR A 124 1.21 -15.75 5.23
N TYR A 125 1.61 -14.81 6.09
CA TYR A 125 0.69 -14.03 6.91
C TYR A 125 -0.14 -13.04 6.08
N ILE A 126 0.39 -12.47 4.99
CA ILE A 126 -0.40 -11.67 4.03
C ILE A 126 -1.52 -12.54 3.45
N ALA A 127 -1.20 -13.74 2.96
CA ALA A 127 -2.19 -14.67 2.43
C ALA A 127 -3.28 -15.06 3.46
N LEU A 128 -2.93 -15.06 4.75
CA LEU A 128 -3.86 -15.29 5.87
C LEU A 128 -4.56 -14.02 6.36
N ARG A 129 -4.35 -12.87 5.72
CA ARG A 129 -4.84 -11.54 6.13
C ARG A 129 -4.45 -11.15 7.56
N LYS A 130 -3.28 -11.60 8.02
CA LYS A 130 -2.69 -11.25 9.31
C LYS A 130 -1.60 -10.20 9.11
N PHE A 131 -1.99 -9.03 8.62
CA PHE A 131 -1.09 -8.00 8.11
C PHE A 131 -0.11 -7.49 9.16
N HIS A 132 -0.55 -7.26 10.38
CA HIS A 132 0.34 -6.86 11.47
C HIS A 132 1.43 -7.90 11.77
N ALA A 133 1.08 -9.19 11.78
CA ALA A 133 2.07 -10.26 11.94
C ALA A 133 3.00 -10.36 10.72
N ALA A 134 2.47 -10.10 9.52
CA ALA A 134 3.27 -10.04 8.30
C ALA A 134 4.31 -8.93 8.37
N ALA A 135 3.89 -7.70 8.73
CA ALA A 135 4.79 -6.56 8.88
C ALA A 135 5.89 -6.84 9.90
N TYR A 136 5.56 -7.42 11.06
CA TYR A 136 6.54 -7.79 12.08
C TYR A 136 7.63 -8.73 11.56
N GLU A 137 7.26 -9.81 10.85
CA GLU A 137 8.24 -10.75 10.28
C GLU A 137 9.05 -10.12 9.15
N LEU A 138 8.44 -9.27 8.33
CA LEU A 138 9.11 -8.57 7.24
C LEU A 138 10.10 -7.52 7.73
N GLU A 139 9.79 -6.81 8.81
CA GLU A 139 10.75 -5.92 9.50
C GLU A 139 11.97 -6.69 10.02
N ARG A 140 11.76 -7.90 10.52
CA ARG A 140 12.86 -8.78 10.91
C ARG A 140 13.70 -9.19 9.70
N ALA A 141 13.04 -9.53 8.57
CA ALA A 141 13.75 -9.88 7.34
C ALA A 141 14.61 -8.71 6.83
N THR A 142 14.07 -7.48 6.82
CA THR A 142 14.81 -6.27 6.41
C THR A 142 15.93 -5.90 7.40
N SER A 143 15.76 -6.20 8.69
CA SER A 143 16.79 -6.00 9.72
C SER A 143 17.95 -6.99 9.58
N LEU A 144 17.65 -8.24 9.20
CA LEU A 144 18.67 -9.29 8.97
C LEU A 144 19.43 -9.05 7.67
N ASP A 145 18.75 -8.61 6.64
CA ASP A 145 19.36 -8.23 5.35
C ASP A 145 18.74 -6.93 4.81
N PRO A 146 19.35 -5.77 5.11
CA PRO A 146 18.89 -4.47 4.60
C PRO A 146 19.00 -4.30 3.09
N GLN A 147 19.69 -5.20 2.38
CA GLN A 147 19.81 -5.19 0.92
C GLN A 147 18.79 -6.11 0.23
N LEU A 148 17.99 -6.84 0.98
CA LEU A 148 16.99 -7.74 0.43
C LEU A 148 15.76 -6.95 -0.06
N GLY A 149 15.79 -6.48 -1.31
CA GLY A 149 14.72 -5.69 -1.92
C GLY A 149 13.35 -6.37 -1.84
N ALA A 150 13.31 -7.69 -2.03
CA ALA A 150 12.07 -8.46 -1.92
C ALA A 150 11.40 -8.34 -0.54
N ALA A 151 12.16 -8.19 0.55
CA ALA A 151 11.60 -7.99 1.90
C ALA A 151 11.02 -6.58 2.04
N TRP A 152 11.72 -5.55 1.55
CA TRP A 152 11.23 -4.16 1.55
C TRP A 152 9.96 -3.99 0.73
N PHE A 153 9.92 -4.55 -0.47
CA PHE A 153 8.72 -4.55 -1.31
C PHE A 153 7.54 -5.22 -0.60
N THR A 154 7.76 -6.44 -0.08
CA THR A 154 6.68 -7.19 0.58
C THR A 154 6.21 -6.50 1.86
N LEU A 155 7.11 -5.83 2.60
CA LEU A 155 6.77 -5.02 3.77
C LEU A 155 5.88 -3.84 3.40
N GLY A 156 6.22 -3.10 2.34
CA GLY A 156 5.39 -2.01 1.85
C GLY A 156 3.98 -2.46 1.50
N ILE A 157 3.85 -3.56 0.77
CA ILE A 157 2.56 -4.16 0.41
C ILE A 157 1.77 -4.62 1.65
N ALA A 158 2.42 -5.32 2.60
CA ALA A 158 1.75 -5.78 3.83
C ALA A 158 1.15 -4.62 4.63
N ARG A 159 1.85 -3.48 4.68
CA ARG A 159 1.37 -2.29 5.37
C ARG A 159 0.25 -1.59 4.61
N LEU A 160 0.27 -1.54 3.28
CA LEU A 160 -0.86 -1.03 2.48
C LEU A 160 -2.10 -1.90 2.64
N ASP A 161 -1.94 -3.22 2.66
CA ASP A 161 -3.04 -4.14 2.91
C ASP A 161 -3.64 -3.96 4.34
N GLU A 162 -2.79 -3.67 5.34
CA GLU A 162 -3.23 -3.34 6.71
C GLU A 162 -4.03 -2.04 6.72
N VAL A 163 -3.54 -0.99 6.06
CA VAL A 163 -4.23 0.29 5.90
C VAL A 163 -5.60 0.11 5.25
N GLU A 164 -5.69 -0.66 4.18
CA GLU A 164 -6.95 -0.93 3.48
C GLU A 164 -7.97 -1.66 4.38
N ASP A 165 -7.51 -2.69 5.12
CA ASP A 165 -8.35 -3.46 6.03
C ASP A 165 -8.86 -2.62 7.22
N GLU A 166 -7.99 -1.79 7.79
CA GLU A 166 -8.32 -0.88 8.88
C GLU A 166 -9.23 0.27 8.44
N ALA A 167 -9.00 0.86 7.26
CA ALA A 167 -9.85 1.89 6.67
C ALA A 167 -11.26 1.36 6.40
N ARG A 168 -11.39 0.12 5.94
CA ARG A 168 -12.68 -0.55 5.79
C ARG A 168 -13.37 -0.70 7.14
N THR A 169 -12.67 -1.22 8.16
CA THR A 169 -13.20 -1.36 9.52
C THR A 169 -13.69 0.00 10.05
N MET A 170 -12.89 1.04 9.85
CA MET A 170 -13.23 2.40 10.27
C MET A 170 -14.47 2.94 9.54
N SER A 171 -14.63 2.65 8.25
CA SER A 171 -15.81 3.06 7.48
C SER A 171 -17.08 2.33 7.89
N GLU A 172 -16.97 1.11 8.40
CA GLU A 172 -18.09 0.30 8.88
C GLU A 172 -18.52 0.69 10.31
N GLU A 173 -17.55 0.83 11.23
CA GLU A 173 -17.80 1.06 12.66
C GLU A 173 -17.92 2.55 13.02
N GLY A 174 -17.32 3.43 12.25
CA GLY A 174 -17.12 4.84 12.59
C GLY A 174 -17.67 5.85 11.59
N LYS A 175 -18.74 5.55 10.86
CA LYS A 175 -19.30 6.40 9.77
C LYS A 175 -19.46 7.89 10.13
N GLU A 176 -19.83 8.19 11.36
CA GLU A 176 -20.08 9.55 11.86
C GLU A 176 -18.93 10.07 12.73
N SER A 177 -17.82 9.34 12.80
CA SER A 177 -16.65 9.73 13.60
C SER A 177 -15.86 10.84 12.92
N PRO A 178 -15.39 11.85 13.68
CA PRO A 178 -14.47 12.85 13.14
C PRO A 178 -13.17 12.27 12.60
N PHE A 179 -12.68 11.16 13.17
CA PHE A 179 -11.50 10.45 12.68
C PHE A 179 -11.73 9.84 11.29
N SER A 180 -12.87 9.18 11.07
CA SER A 180 -13.25 8.66 9.75
C SER A 180 -13.44 9.79 8.74
N GLY A 181 -14.09 10.87 9.17
CA GLY A 181 -14.29 12.06 8.34
C GLY A 181 -12.96 12.70 7.93
N ALA A 182 -11.99 12.78 8.84
CA ALA A 182 -10.66 13.33 8.57
C ALA A 182 -9.90 12.49 7.55
N LEU A 183 -9.87 11.16 7.69
CA LEU A 183 -9.24 10.26 6.71
C LEU A 183 -9.92 10.36 5.34
N TYR A 184 -11.25 10.48 5.31
CA TYR A 184 -11.94 10.65 4.04
C TYR A 184 -11.65 12.01 3.39
N ALA A 185 -11.57 13.09 4.18
CA ALA A 185 -11.15 14.40 3.68
C ALA A 185 -9.71 14.38 3.15
N GLU A 186 -8.80 13.70 3.84
CA GLU A 186 -7.43 13.51 3.38
C GLU A 186 -7.38 12.70 2.07
N SER A 187 -8.18 11.63 1.95
CA SER A 187 -8.31 10.87 0.71
C SER A 187 -8.81 11.74 -0.45
N LEU A 188 -9.77 12.64 -0.21
CA LEU A 188 -10.21 13.62 -1.20
C LEU A 188 -9.09 14.58 -1.61
N ALA A 189 -8.29 15.05 -0.64
CA ALA A 189 -7.14 15.92 -0.93
C ALA A 189 -6.07 15.20 -1.76
N LYS A 190 -5.77 13.92 -1.47
CA LYS A 190 -4.86 13.07 -2.28
C LYS A 190 -5.36 12.86 -3.72
N GLN A 191 -6.68 12.90 -3.94
CA GLN A 191 -7.32 12.87 -5.26
C GLN A 191 -7.43 14.25 -5.92
N ALA A 192 -6.71 15.27 -5.43
CA ALA A 192 -6.78 16.67 -5.85
C ALA A 192 -8.19 17.31 -5.74
N ARG A 193 -9.12 16.73 -4.97
CA ARG A 193 -10.47 17.23 -4.71
C ARG A 193 -10.49 18.19 -3.51
N PHE A 194 -9.65 19.21 -3.56
CA PHE A 194 -9.32 20.08 -2.43
C PHE A 194 -10.53 20.83 -1.87
N SER A 195 -11.42 21.35 -2.74
CA SER A 195 -12.63 22.05 -2.30
C SER A 195 -13.62 21.16 -1.54
N GLU A 196 -13.68 19.87 -1.92
CA GLU A 196 -14.53 18.89 -1.24
C GLU A 196 -13.89 18.47 0.09
N ALA A 197 -12.57 18.26 0.10
CA ALA A 197 -11.81 18.03 1.32
C ALA A 197 -12.01 19.16 2.33
N ALA A 198 -11.84 20.42 1.89
CA ALA A 198 -12.05 21.59 2.73
C ALA A 198 -13.49 21.70 3.25
N SER A 199 -14.48 21.40 2.40
CA SER A 199 -15.89 21.40 2.81
C SER A 199 -16.18 20.34 3.87
N LEU A 200 -15.59 19.15 3.75
CA LEU A 200 -15.72 18.06 4.71
C LEU A 200 -15.01 18.39 6.02
N TYR A 201 -13.75 18.80 5.99
CA TYR A 201 -13.03 19.24 7.19
C TYR A 201 -13.82 20.27 8.00
N LYS A 202 -14.41 21.25 7.31
CA LYS A 202 -15.21 22.30 7.96
C LYS A 202 -16.36 21.73 8.79
N THR A 203 -16.99 20.63 8.35
CA THR A 203 -18.10 19.99 9.11
C THR A 203 -17.62 19.27 10.37
N LEU A 204 -16.32 18.96 10.45
CA LEU A 204 -15.72 18.20 11.56
C LEU A 204 -15.20 19.13 12.67
N LEU A 205 -15.03 20.44 12.43
CA LEU A 205 -14.35 21.37 13.33
C LEU A 205 -15.06 21.56 14.68
N ASP A 206 -16.36 21.33 14.75
CA ASP A 206 -17.17 21.49 15.97
C ASP A 206 -17.32 20.17 16.75
N ALA A 207 -16.72 19.08 16.25
CA ALA A 207 -16.79 17.79 16.90
C ALA A 207 -15.95 17.76 18.19
N LYS A 208 -16.46 17.08 19.23
CA LYS A 208 -15.83 17.08 20.55
C LYS A 208 -14.54 16.26 20.60
N ASP A 209 -14.53 15.12 19.90
CA ASP A 209 -13.39 14.19 19.85
C ASP A 209 -12.88 14.17 18.40
N GLN A 210 -11.97 15.08 18.06
CA GLN A 210 -11.42 15.26 16.70
C GLN A 210 -9.92 15.00 16.69
N PRO A 211 -9.34 14.64 15.52
CA PRO A 211 -7.90 14.58 15.37
C PRO A 211 -7.22 15.91 15.73
N PRO A 212 -6.01 15.90 16.29
CA PRO A 212 -5.29 17.12 16.59
C PRO A 212 -4.93 17.90 15.32
N CYS A 213 -4.84 19.21 15.44
CA CYS A 213 -4.49 20.13 14.35
C CYS A 213 -5.44 20.06 13.12
N LEU A 214 -6.68 19.63 13.29
CA LEU A 214 -7.65 19.43 12.20
C LEU A 214 -7.93 20.73 11.41
N ARG A 215 -7.90 21.89 12.08
CA ARG A 215 -8.04 23.21 11.39
C ARG A 215 -6.86 23.51 10.49
N SER A 216 -5.68 22.98 10.80
CA SER A 216 -4.52 23.13 9.94
C SER A 216 -4.67 22.29 8.66
N GLU A 217 -5.17 21.08 8.76
CA GLU A 217 -5.49 20.24 7.59
C GLU A 217 -6.56 20.89 6.71
N TRP A 218 -7.57 21.49 7.34
CA TRP A 218 -8.54 22.32 6.64
C TRP A 218 -7.87 23.50 5.93
N GLY A 219 -6.95 24.20 6.59
CA GLY A 219 -6.19 25.32 6.04
C GLY A 219 -5.36 24.92 4.82
N PHE A 220 -4.65 23.78 4.88
CA PHE A 220 -3.91 23.28 3.73
C PHE A 220 -4.82 22.87 2.55
N SER A 221 -5.99 22.31 2.84
CA SER A 221 -6.97 22.00 1.79
C SER A 221 -7.52 23.26 1.13
N LEU A 222 -7.75 24.34 1.91
CA LEU A 222 -8.14 25.65 1.39
C LEU A 222 -7.04 26.29 0.52
N LEU A 223 -5.77 26.20 0.96
CA LEU A 223 -4.62 26.68 0.21
C LEU A 223 -4.53 26.03 -1.17
N ARG A 224 -4.67 24.69 -1.21
CA ARG A 224 -4.68 23.93 -2.47
C ARG A 224 -5.92 24.19 -3.32
N ALA A 225 -7.03 24.65 -2.70
CA ALA A 225 -8.23 25.13 -3.39
C ALA A 225 -8.13 26.63 -3.77
N HIS A 226 -6.95 27.25 -3.68
CA HIS A 226 -6.66 28.66 -3.98
C HIS A 226 -7.44 29.67 -3.12
N ASP A 227 -7.88 29.26 -1.92
CA ASP A 227 -8.50 30.12 -0.92
C ASP A 227 -7.48 30.53 0.16
N GLN A 228 -6.56 31.45 -0.19
CA GLN A 228 -5.51 31.91 0.73
C GLN A 228 -6.09 32.65 1.94
N GLU A 229 -7.16 33.42 1.77
CA GLU A 229 -7.81 34.16 2.86
C GLU A 229 -8.43 33.18 3.88
N GLY A 230 -9.16 32.18 3.38
CA GLY A 230 -9.73 31.12 4.19
C GLY A 230 -8.63 30.31 4.91
N ALA A 231 -7.55 29.97 4.22
CA ALA A 231 -6.41 29.25 4.80
C ALA A 231 -5.73 30.05 5.93
N SER A 232 -5.47 31.34 5.71
CA SER A 232 -4.90 32.25 6.72
C SER A 232 -5.77 32.32 7.97
N ALA A 233 -7.10 32.44 7.78
CA ALA A 233 -8.05 32.44 8.88
C ALA A 233 -8.07 31.10 9.63
N ALA A 234 -7.97 29.98 8.92
CA ALA A 234 -7.93 28.64 9.51
C ALA A 234 -6.68 28.45 10.37
N PHE A 235 -5.47 28.75 9.86
CA PHE A 235 -4.23 28.64 10.61
C PHE A 235 -4.22 29.61 11.81
N SER A 236 -4.69 30.84 11.65
CA SER A 236 -4.77 31.83 12.74
C SER A 236 -5.75 31.38 13.83
N SER A 237 -6.88 30.78 13.44
CA SER A 237 -7.85 30.23 14.39
C SER A 237 -7.28 29.03 15.15
N GLU A 238 -6.49 28.16 14.49
CA GLU A 238 -5.82 27.05 15.15
C GLU A 238 -4.80 27.58 16.16
N LEU A 239 -3.94 28.52 15.78
CA LEU A 239 -2.94 29.12 16.68
C LEU A 239 -3.57 29.93 17.81
N GLY A 240 -4.78 30.46 17.63
CA GLY A 240 -5.54 31.11 18.69
C GLY A 240 -6.03 30.13 19.75
N ALA A 241 -6.35 28.89 19.36
CA ALA A 241 -6.77 27.82 20.29
C ALA A 241 -5.58 26.99 20.78
N HIS A 242 -4.64 26.72 19.91
CA HIS A 242 -3.46 25.85 20.10
C HIS A 242 -2.20 26.54 19.56
N PRO A 243 -1.59 27.48 20.30
CA PRO A 243 -0.41 28.24 19.86
C PRO A 243 0.79 27.37 19.52
N GLU A 244 0.81 26.14 20.02
CA GLU A 244 1.84 25.14 19.82
C GLU A 244 1.65 24.27 18.56
N CYS A 245 0.51 24.34 17.86
CA CYS A 245 0.26 23.51 16.69
C CYS A 245 1.28 23.77 15.57
N GLY A 246 2.25 22.86 15.42
CA GLY A 246 3.33 22.96 14.43
C GLY A 246 2.82 23.01 12.99
N LEU A 247 1.75 22.28 12.64
CA LEU A 247 1.14 22.32 11.31
C LEU A 247 0.59 23.71 10.97
N ALA A 248 -0.03 24.39 11.94
CA ALA A 248 -0.51 25.75 11.72
C ALA A 248 0.65 26.75 11.54
N ILE A 249 1.76 26.56 12.26
CA ILE A 249 2.98 27.36 12.09
C ILE A 249 3.57 27.12 10.69
N LEU A 250 3.66 25.85 10.24
CA LEU A 250 4.09 25.54 8.87
C LEU A 250 3.14 26.16 7.82
N GLY A 251 1.84 26.14 8.07
CA GLY A 251 0.85 26.81 7.21
C GLY A 251 1.05 28.31 7.11
N GLN A 252 1.34 29.00 8.23
CA GLN A 252 1.68 30.43 8.23
C GLN A 252 3.02 30.70 7.52
N ALA A 253 4.03 29.84 7.72
CA ALA A 253 5.30 29.96 7.02
C ALA A 253 5.13 29.78 5.50
N ARG A 254 4.26 28.85 5.09
CA ARG A 254 3.91 28.67 3.67
C ARG A 254 3.22 29.89 3.08
N LEU A 255 2.23 30.47 3.75
CA LEU A 255 1.58 31.72 3.31
C LEU A 255 2.60 32.84 3.16
N ALA A 256 3.51 33.00 4.14
CA ALA A 256 4.57 34.00 4.07
C ALA A 256 5.49 33.79 2.84
N LEU A 257 5.77 32.53 2.46
CA LEU A 257 6.52 32.23 1.23
C LEU A 257 5.72 32.59 -0.04
N ASP A 258 4.42 32.30 -0.06
CA ASP A 258 3.55 32.65 -1.19
C ASP A 258 3.43 34.18 -1.38
N ASP A 259 3.51 34.94 -0.30
CA ASP A 259 3.48 36.42 -0.29
C ASP A 259 4.88 37.04 -0.52
N GLY A 260 5.94 36.25 -0.67
CA GLY A 260 7.33 36.71 -0.83
C GLY A 260 7.97 37.23 0.46
N GLU A 261 7.39 36.92 1.62
CA GLU A 261 7.88 37.32 2.94
C GLU A 261 8.82 36.25 3.55
N ALA A 262 9.88 35.88 2.84
CA ALA A 262 10.80 34.81 3.22
C ALA A 262 11.43 35.02 4.63
N VAL A 263 11.65 36.26 5.05
CA VAL A 263 12.16 36.59 6.41
C VAL A 263 11.19 36.12 7.50
N GLN A 264 9.88 36.33 7.28
CA GLN A 264 8.86 35.89 8.22
C GLN A 264 8.76 34.36 8.25
N ALA A 265 8.85 33.70 7.10
CA ALA A 265 8.87 32.24 7.02
C ALA A 265 10.08 31.66 7.79
N VAL A 266 11.28 32.20 7.57
CA VAL A 266 12.50 31.81 8.29
C VAL A 266 12.36 31.95 9.80
N LYS A 267 11.78 33.06 10.27
CA LYS A 267 11.54 33.28 11.70
C LYS A 267 10.64 32.20 12.28
N LEU A 268 9.51 31.94 11.65
CA LEU A 268 8.55 30.91 12.09
C LEU A 268 9.17 29.52 12.12
N LEU A 269 9.98 29.18 11.11
CA LEU A 269 10.66 27.89 11.02
C LEU A 269 11.78 27.74 12.06
N ASN A 270 12.55 28.78 12.34
CA ASN A 270 13.54 28.75 13.41
C ASN A 270 12.88 28.56 14.79
N GLU A 271 11.80 29.29 15.08
CA GLU A 271 11.04 29.12 16.31
C GLU A 271 10.46 27.69 16.47
N LEU A 272 9.98 27.11 15.38
CA LEU A 272 9.46 25.75 15.37
C LEU A 272 10.60 24.71 15.51
N TRP A 273 11.74 24.96 14.85
CA TRP A 273 12.92 24.12 14.95
C TRP A 273 13.45 24.05 16.39
N ASP A 274 13.59 25.21 17.05
CA ASP A 274 14.03 25.26 18.46
C ASP A 274 13.10 24.49 19.41
N ARG A 275 11.83 24.33 19.02
CA ARG A 275 10.83 23.61 19.81
C ARG A 275 10.89 22.09 19.57
N ASP A 276 10.92 21.66 18.30
CA ASP A 276 10.85 20.25 17.92
C ASP A 276 11.49 20.01 16.53
N HIS A 277 12.73 19.51 16.55
CA HIS A 277 13.47 19.19 15.33
C HIS A 277 12.80 18.06 14.53
N GLY A 278 12.36 17.01 15.23
CA GLY A 278 11.74 15.84 14.62
C GLY A 278 10.46 16.20 13.88
N PHE A 279 9.65 17.08 14.47
CA PHE A 279 8.43 17.57 13.84
C PHE A 279 8.72 18.29 12.51
N VAL A 280 9.71 19.21 12.50
CA VAL A 280 10.05 19.96 11.28
C VAL A 280 10.55 19.01 10.18
N VAL A 281 11.50 18.11 10.52
CA VAL A 281 12.04 17.14 9.55
C VAL A 281 10.91 16.32 8.90
N SER A 282 9.95 15.87 9.70
CA SER A 282 8.88 14.98 9.25
C SER A 282 7.77 15.66 8.45
N ASN A 283 7.60 16.99 8.63
CA ASN A 283 6.47 17.70 8.07
C ASN A 283 6.85 18.87 7.14
N ALA A 284 8.14 19.18 6.97
CA ALA A 284 8.59 20.34 6.18
C ALA A 284 8.19 20.27 4.68
N ALA A 285 7.95 19.09 4.14
CA ALA A 285 7.52 18.91 2.75
C ALA A 285 6.23 19.68 2.42
N VAL A 286 5.36 19.87 3.40
CA VAL A 286 4.09 20.63 3.26
C VAL A 286 4.31 22.09 2.85
N LEU A 287 5.51 22.64 3.10
CA LEU A 287 5.86 24.01 2.67
C LEU A 287 5.90 24.18 1.15
N LEU A 288 6.15 23.13 0.40
CA LEU A 288 6.24 23.17 -1.06
C LEU A 288 5.14 22.36 -1.77
N GLU A 289 4.39 21.58 -1.01
CA GLU A 289 3.36 20.69 -1.56
C GLU A 289 2.27 21.47 -2.30
N GLY A 290 1.89 20.99 -3.50
CA GLY A 290 0.85 21.62 -4.34
C GLY A 290 1.31 22.89 -5.07
N LEU A 291 2.59 23.31 -4.96
CA LEU A 291 3.13 24.36 -5.81
C LEU A 291 3.52 23.81 -7.19
N PRO A 292 3.33 24.59 -8.27
CA PRO A 292 3.98 24.32 -9.55
C PRO A 292 5.49 24.21 -9.38
N ALA A 293 6.15 23.32 -10.13
CA ALA A 293 7.57 22.99 -9.95
C ALA A 293 8.50 24.22 -9.95
N GLU A 294 8.22 25.22 -10.81
CA GLU A 294 8.98 26.47 -10.87
C GLU A 294 8.83 27.30 -9.59
N LYS A 295 7.61 27.41 -9.06
CA LYS A 295 7.33 28.14 -7.81
C LYS A 295 7.90 27.40 -6.60
N ALA A 296 7.78 26.07 -6.58
CA ALA A 296 8.38 25.24 -5.51
C ALA A 296 9.90 25.40 -5.46
N SER A 297 10.56 25.36 -6.63
CA SER A 297 12.01 25.56 -6.73
C SER A 297 12.43 26.97 -6.32
N ALA A 298 11.66 27.99 -6.70
CA ALA A 298 11.92 29.38 -6.30
C ALA A 298 11.76 29.57 -4.79
N ALA A 299 10.65 29.12 -4.21
CA ALA A 299 10.37 29.20 -2.78
C ALA A 299 11.44 28.44 -1.93
N ALA A 300 11.82 27.23 -2.36
CA ALA A 300 12.90 26.48 -1.74
C ALA A 300 14.23 27.25 -1.81
N GLY A 301 14.59 27.79 -2.98
CA GLY A 301 15.80 28.59 -3.17
C GLY A 301 15.83 29.85 -2.30
N GLU A 302 14.71 30.54 -2.22
CA GLU A 302 14.55 31.76 -1.42
C GLU A 302 14.67 31.45 0.08
N LEU A 303 14.04 30.39 0.54
CA LEU A 303 14.10 29.93 1.91
C LEU A 303 15.53 29.45 2.29
N LEU A 304 16.15 28.60 1.46
CA LEU A 304 17.48 28.02 1.74
C LEU A 304 18.61 29.03 1.57
N SER A 305 18.47 30.06 0.70
CA SER A 305 19.43 31.16 0.63
C SER A 305 19.41 32.01 1.90
N GLY A 306 18.44 31.76 2.76
CA GLY A 306 18.20 32.47 4.01
C GLY A 306 18.04 33.96 3.73
N ALA A 307 16.85 34.49 3.64
CA ALA A 307 16.64 35.91 3.49
C ALA A 307 17.56 36.68 4.46
N ASN A 308 18.77 37.01 4.03
CA ASN A 308 19.90 37.59 4.77
C ASN A 308 20.72 36.68 5.72
N GLY A 309 20.67 35.35 5.60
CA GLY A 309 21.51 34.42 6.38
C GLY A 309 21.02 34.14 7.79
N GLU A 310 19.75 34.31 8.07
CA GLU A 310 19.15 34.10 9.41
C GLU A 310 18.62 32.66 9.62
N LEU A 311 18.62 31.80 8.57
CA LEU A 311 18.21 30.40 8.71
C LEU A 311 19.29 29.60 9.46
N LEU A 312 18.88 28.86 10.49
CA LEU A 312 19.79 28.01 11.26
C LEU A 312 20.45 26.96 10.37
N PRO A 313 21.78 26.72 10.47
CA PRO A 313 22.50 25.80 9.56
C PRO A 313 21.95 24.38 9.57
N ASP A 314 21.59 23.85 10.75
CA ASP A 314 21.05 22.50 10.89
C ASP A 314 19.64 22.40 10.30
N LEU A 315 18.82 23.42 10.49
CA LEU A 315 17.50 23.53 9.84
C LEU A 315 17.64 23.64 8.33
N SER A 316 18.58 24.46 7.83
CA SER A 316 18.85 24.55 6.38
C SER A 316 19.23 23.19 5.78
N SER A 317 20.05 22.42 6.49
CA SER A 317 20.44 21.07 6.08
C SER A 317 19.21 20.13 6.06
N ALA A 318 18.39 20.17 7.09
CA ALA A 318 17.17 19.36 7.20
C ALA A 318 16.15 19.70 6.10
N LEU A 319 15.91 20.98 5.84
CA LEU A 319 15.02 21.44 4.77
C LEU A 319 15.54 21.04 3.38
N THR A 320 16.86 21.12 3.16
CA THR A 320 17.47 20.67 1.89
C THR A 320 17.19 19.19 1.64
N VAL A 321 17.30 18.34 2.66
CA VAL A 321 16.97 16.92 2.57
C VAL A 321 15.47 16.74 2.29
N ALA A 322 14.61 17.41 3.05
CA ALA A 322 13.16 17.31 2.90
C ALA A 322 12.68 17.74 1.50
N PHE A 323 13.23 18.81 0.95
CA PHE A 323 12.84 19.34 -0.36
C PHE A 323 13.39 18.50 -1.52
N ASN A 324 14.58 17.92 -1.39
CA ASN A 324 15.12 16.99 -2.38
C ASN A 324 14.35 15.65 -2.37
N SER A 325 13.80 15.25 -1.23
CA SER A 325 12.99 14.04 -1.10
C SER A 325 11.57 14.21 -1.68
N SER A 326 11.02 15.41 -1.73
CA SER A 326 9.69 15.67 -2.27
C SER A 326 9.61 15.61 -3.81
N GLY A 327 10.75 15.53 -4.49
CA GLY A 327 10.83 15.31 -5.95
C GLY A 327 11.15 13.87 -6.36
N GLN A 328 11.60 13.06 -5.42
CA GLN A 328 11.78 11.62 -5.50
C GLN A 328 11.11 11.04 -4.27
N ALA A 329 10.35 9.95 -4.42
CA ALA A 329 9.71 9.25 -3.29
C ALA A 329 10.72 9.16 -2.13
N ALA A 330 10.31 9.63 -0.96
CA ALA A 330 11.17 9.99 0.18
C ALA A 330 12.31 9.00 0.42
N THR A 331 13.51 9.37 0.01
CA THR A 331 14.72 8.65 0.38
C THR A 331 15.08 9.03 1.81
N ASN A 332 14.85 8.08 2.68
CA ASN A 332 15.47 7.88 3.99
C ASN A 332 15.85 9.15 4.79
N PRO A 333 15.02 9.65 5.71
CA PRO A 333 15.59 10.30 6.86
C PRO A 333 16.37 9.21 7.61
N GLY A 334 17.68 9.42 7.80
CA GLY A 334 18.55 8.46 8.45
C GLY A 334 17.89 7.92 9.71
N VAL A 335 18.05 6.61 9.92
CA VAL A 335 17.60 5.91 11.13
C VAL A 335 17.87 6.82 12.34
N PRO A 336 16.84 7.27 13.07
CA PRO A 336 17.10 8.06 14.27
C PRO A 336 18.02 7.27 15.17
N PRO A 337 19.02 7.92 15.84
CA PRO A 337 19.93 7.22 16.71
C PRO A 337 19.14 6.43 17.75
N ALA A 338 19.51 5.16 17.92
CA ALA A 338 18.88 4.25 18.87
C ALA A 338 18.66 4.95 20.21
N VAL A 339 17.40 5.06 20.62
CA VAL A 339 17.02 5.67 21.90
C VAL A 339 17.63 4.84 23.03
N PRO A 340 18.35 5.43 23.97
CA PRO A 340 18.90 4.70 25.11
C PRO A 340 17.77 4.07 25.93
N GLU A 341 17.95 2.83 26.26
CA GLU A 341 17.05 2.01 27.06
C GLU A 341 16.86 2.62 28.48
N ALA A 342 15.80 3.38 28.68
CA ALA A 342 15.38 3.84 30.01
C ALA A 342 13.92 3.47 30.24
N ALA A 343 13.69 2.25 30.68
CA ALA A 343 12.36 1.78 31.04
C ALA A 343 12.15 1.84 32.53
N ALA A 344 11.44 2.88 32.98
CA ALA A 344 10.68 2.81 34.23
C ALA A 344 9.20 2.68 33.88
N ALA A 345 8.46 1.86 34.62
CA ALA A 345 7.00 1.79 34.51
C ALA A 345 6.44 3.21 34.69
N ALA A 346 5.68 3.69 33.71
CA ALA A 346 5.13 5.04 33.72
C ALA A 346 4.16 5.20 34.90
N SER A 347 4.45 6.14 35.79
CA SER A 347 3.59 6.53 36.91
C SER A 347 2.58 7.59 36.48
N ASP A 348 1.52 7.84 37.28
CA ASP A 348 0.56 8.94 37.03
C ASP A 348 1.23 10.31 36.78
N GLY A 349 2.41 10.52 37.37
CA GLY A 349 3.23 11.71 37.14
C GLY A 349 3.79 11.79 35.71
N THR A 350 4.11 10.65 35.11
CA THR A 350 4.61 10.56 33.73
C THR A 350 3.54 10.90 32.71
N GLU A 351 2.32 10.41 32.90
CA GLU A 351 1.18 10.72 32.02
C GLU A 351 0.87 12.22 32.01
N ARG A 352 0.78 12.83 33.18
CA ARG A 352 0.54 14.29 33.29
C ARG A 352 1.65 15.10 32.62
N ALA A 353 2.90 14.71 32.81
CA ALA A 353 4.04 15.39 32.19
C ALA A 353 4.04 15.20 30.67
N ALA A 354 3.73 14.00 30.17
CA ALA A 354 3.60 13.75 28.73
C ALA A 354 2.44 14.55 28.12
N GLN A 355 1.34 14.68 28.84
CA GLN A 355 0.20 15.50 28.41
C GLN A 355 0.54 16.99 28.35
N GLN A 356 1.38 17.47 29.28
CA GLN A 356 1.90 18.83 29.25
C GLN A 356 2.85 19.05 28.08
N ASP A 357 3.78 18.11 27.82
CA ASP A 357 4.68 18.17 26.66
C ASP A 357 3.87 18.17 25.35
N TYR A 358 2.86 17.29 25.22
CA TYR A 358 1.97 17.26 24.07
C TYR A 358 1.21 18.57 23.87
N ALA A 359 0.64 19.12 24.94
CA ALA A 359 -0.09 20.38 24.91
C ALA A 359 0.82 21.60 24.64
N ALA A 360 2.12 21.47 24.85
CA ALA A 360 3.12 22.50 24.53
C ALA A 360 3.73 22.31 23.13
N GLY A 361 3.33 21.29 22.37
CA GLY A 361 3.91 20.95 21.07
C GLY A 361 5.32 20.37 21.13
N HIS A 362 5.74 19.89 22.31
CA HIS A 362 7.02 19.22 22.50
C HIS A 362 6.88 17.73 22.26
N PHE A 363 6.55 17.34 21.02
CA PHE A 363 6.20 15.96 20.69
C PHE A 363 7.37 14.99 20.90
N GLU A 364 8.60 15.41 20.58
CA GLU A 364 9.80 14.61 20.82
C GLU A 364 10.04 14.35 22.32
N GLN A 365 9.73 15.30 23.19
CA GLN A 365 9.84 15.09 24.64
C GLN A 365 8.74 14.18 25.16
N CYS A 366 7.51 14.35 24.65
CA CYS A 366 6.37 13.49 24.93
C CYS A 366 6.68 12.03 24.53
N ASP A 367 7.16 11.81 23.32
CA ASP A 367 7.53 10.50 22.80
C ASP A 367 8.62 9.85 23.65
N ARG A 368 9.74 10.53 23.88
CA ARG A 368 10.83 10.04 24.75
C ARG A 368 10.37 9.75 26.19
N ARG A 369 9.43 10.51 26.72
CA ARG A 369 8.94 10.35 28.10
C ARG A 369 8.06 9.11 28.26
N LEU A 370 7.24 8.80 27.27
CA LEU A 370 6.37 7.62 27.26
C LEU A 370 7.12 6.34 26.89
N GLY A 371 8.23 6.49 26.14
CA GLY A 371 9.28 5.52 25.94
C GLY A 371 8.91 4.26 25.18
N ALA A 372 9.89 3.34 25.13
CA ALA A 372 9.99 2.25 24.18
C ALA A 372 9.15 0.98 24.48
N LYS A 373 8.24 0.98 25.47
CA LYS A 373 7.47 -0.23 25.81
C LYS A 373 5.97 0.03 25.85
N PRO A 374 5.29 0.13 24.70
CA PRO A 374 3.84 0.36 24.64
C PRO A 374 3.01 -0.64 25.44
N ALA A 375 3.46 -1.89 25.54
CA ALA A 375 2.72 -2.98 26.21
C ALA A 375 2.39 -2.75 27.70
N VAL A 376 3.11 -1.85 28.38
CA VAL A 376 2.90 -1.54 29.81
C VAL A 376 2.16 -0.21 30.03
N LEU A 377 1.83 0.50 28.95
CA LEU A 377 1.16 1.81 29.03
C LEU A 377 -0.36 1.66 29.15
N SER A 378 -0.98 2.62 29.83
CA SER A 378 -2.44 2.77 29.87
C SER A 378 -2.97 3.29 28.52
N ALA A 379 -4.27 3.10 28.26
CA ALA A 379 -4.90 3.59 27.04
C ALA A 379 -4.72 5.11 26.81
N PRO A 380 -4.86 6.01 27.82
CA PRO A 380 -4.53 7.43 27.64
C PRO A 380 -3.09 7.70 27.26
N GLN A 381 -2.13 6.96 27.85
CA GLN A 381 -0.71 7.09 27.52
C GLN A 381 -0.41 6.60 26.11
N LEU A 382 -1.06 5.53 25.67
CA LEU A 382 -0.91 5.00 24.30
C LEU A 382 -1.45 5.97 23.25
N ARG A 383 -2.54 6.67 23.53
CA ARG A 383 -3.07 7.73 22.65
C ARG A 383 -2.05 8.86 22.46
N LEU A 384 -1.50 9.33 23.59
CA LEU A 384 -0.47 10.37 23.55
C LEU A 384 0.78 9.89 22.81
N LEU A 385 1.25 8.67 23.09
CA LEU A 385 2.42 8.10 22.44
C LEU A 385 2.19 7.97 20.92
N ALA A 386 1.05 7.46 20.48
CA ALA A 386 0.76 7.33 19.06
C ALA A 386 0.79 8.68 18.33
N ALA A 387 0.19 9.72 18.93
CA ALA A 387 0.20 11.06 18.35
C ALA A 387 1.60 11.70 18.38
N CYS A 388 2.32 11.63 19.52
CA CYS A 388 3.64 12.23 19.66
C CYS A 388 4.65 11.58 18.70
N ALA A 389 4.71 10.26 18.66
CA ALA A 389 5.56 9.49 17.77
C ALA A 389 5.27 9.80 16.30
N PHE A 390 3.98 9.89 15.92
CA PHE A 390 3.60 10.24 14.55
C PHE A 390 4.08 11.64 14.15
N PHE A 391 3.91 12.64 14.99
CA PHE A 391 4.34 14.02 14.70
C PHE A 391 5.85 14.18 14.67
N THR A 392 6.61 13.38 15.42
CA THR A 392 8.08 13.37 15.38
C THR A 392 8.64 12.54 14.22
N GLY A 393 7.79 11.80 13.49
CA GLY A 393 8.21 10.92 12.41
C GLY A 393 8.62 9.51 12.85
N ASP A 394 8.51 9.18 14.15
CA ASP A 394 8.61 7.79 14.62
C ASP A 394 7.32 7.02 14.27
N ASN A 395 7.13 6.81 12.96
CA ASN A 395 5.95 6.11 12.47
C ASN A 395 5.86 4.67 12.99
N GLN A 396 7.02 4.03 13.27
CA GLN A 396 7.04 2.68 13.87
C GLN A 396 6.54 2.71 15.31
N GLY A 397 6.98 3.67 16.09
CA GLY A 397 6.48 3.90 17.47
C GLY A 397 4.98 4.18 17.49
N ALA A 398 4.51 5.02 16.56
CA ALA A 398 3.10 5.35 16.40
C ALA A 398 2.25 4.12 16.06
N ALA A 399 2.65 3.32 15.07
CA ALA A 399 1.96 2.08 14.68
C ALA A 399 1.92 1.05 15.82
N ASN A 400 3.04 0.89 16.53
CA ASN A 400 3.12 -0.02 17.69
C ASN A 400 2.20 0.45 18.84
N ALA A 401 2.19 1.75 19.16
CA ALA A 401 1.31 2.30 20.18
C ALA A 401 -0.17 2.13 19.81
N ALA A 402 -0.53 2.39 18.55
CA ALA A 402 -1.88 2.21 18.03
C ALA A 402 -2.33 0.73 18.08
N SER A 403 -1.45 -0.20 17.71
CA SER A 403 -1.71 -1.65 17.76
C SER A 403 -1.99 -2.12 19.21
N VAL A 404 -1.17 -1.68 20.18
CA VAL A 404 -1.38 -2.02 21.60
C VAL A 404 -2.67 -1.38 22.13
N LEU A 405 -2.96 -0.12 21.75
CA LEU A 405 -4.19 0.55 22.11
C LEU A 405 -5.42 -0.21 21.57
N ARG A 406 -5.35 -0.67 20.33
CA ARG A 406 -6.41 -1.49 19.72
C ARG A 406 -6.59 -2.82 20.43
N ALA A 407 -5.51 -3.46 20.87
CA ALA A 407 -5.58 -4.69 21.67
C ALA A 407 -6.28 -4.46 23.03
N GLN A 408 -6.09 -3.29 23.67
CA GLN A 408 -6.78 -2.90 24.90
C GLN A 408 -8.21 -2.42 24.65
N GLN A 409 -8.46 -1.74 23.52
CA GLN A 409 -9.73 -1.13 23.14
C GLN A 409 -10.05 -1.47 21.66
N PRO A 410 -10.63 -2.65 21.36
CA PRO A 410 -10.82 -3.16 20.01
C PRO A 410 -11.61 -2.24 19.05
N HIS A 411 -12.51 -1.42 19.59
CA HIS A 411 -13.36 -0.48 18.83
C HIS A 411 -12.86 0.97 18.90
N SER A 412 -11.58 1.20 19.25
CA SER A 412 -11.00 2.54 19.28
C SER A 412 -10.76 3.06 17.86
N LEU A 413 -11.58 4.00 17.42
CA LEU A 413 -11.42 4.67 16.11
C LEU A 413 -10.16 5.53 16.06
N GLU A 414 -9.73 6.08 17.19
CA GLU A 414 -8.48 6.82 17.30
C GLU A 414 -7.26 5.88 17.10
N ALA A 415 -7.32 4.65 17.63
CA ALA A 415 -6.26 3.66 17.39
C ALA A 415 -6.19 3.27 15.91
N LEU A 416 -7.33 3.08 15.25
CA LEU A 416 -7.39 2.83 13.80
C LEU A 416 -6.82 4.02 13.02
N TYR A 417 -7.18 5.25 13.39
CA TYR A 417 -6.69 6.47 12.75
C TYR A 417 -5.15 6.55 12.77
N TRP A 418 -4.54 6.41 13.95
CA TRP A 418 -3.08 6.47 14.07
C TRP A 418 -2.38 5.29 13.40
N SER A 419 -2.99 4.10 13.45
CA SER A 419 -2.48 2.92 12.75
C SER A 419 -2.44 3.15 11.24
N ILE A 420 -3.54 3.62 10.66
CA ILE A 420 -3.66 3.94 9.23
C ILE A 420 -2.61 4.97 8.83
N GLN A 421 -2.54 6.10 9.54
CA GLN A 421 -1.61 7.19 9.26
C GLN A 421 -0.14 6.74 9.31
N ALA A 422 0.23 6.00 10.35
CA ALA A 422 1.59 5.53 10.53
C ALA A 422 1.98 4.45 9.51
N ASN A 423 1.10 3.45 9.30
CA ASN A 423 1.36 2.36 8.36
C ASN A 423 1.43 2.85 6.91
N GLU A 424 0.65 3.85 6.52
CA GLU A 424 0.75 4.45 5.20
C GLU A 424 2.15 5.05 4.97
N ARG A 425 2.65 5.86 5.91
CA ARG A 425 4.01 6.44 5.82
C ARG A 425 5.10 5.36 5.78
N LEU A 426 4.98 4.33 6.63
CA LEU A 426 5.92 3.20 6.65
C LEU A 426 5.88 2.37 5.35
N ALA A 427 4.71 2.22 4.75
CA ALA A 427 4.57 1.58 3.45
C ALA A 427 5.35 2.32 2.37
N PHE A 428 5.15 3.64 2.26
CA PHE A 428 5.87 4.47 1.29
C PHE A 428 7.38 4.45 1.53
N GLN A 429 7.84 4.51 2.78
CA GLN A 429 9.27 4.40 3.11
C GLN A 429 9.85 3.05 2.67
N SER A 430 9.11 1.96 2.89
CA SER A 430 9.54 0.61 2.49
C SER A 430 9.61 0.45 0.98
N LEU A 431 8.62 0.97 0.24
CA LEU A 431 8.59 0.92 -1.23
C LEU A 431 9.66 1.83 -1.86
N ALA A 432 9.91 3.01 -1.28
CA ALA A 432 11.00 3.88 -1.70
C ALA A 432 12.36 3.18 -1.51
N ARG A 433 12.58 2.53 -0.36
CA ARG A 433 13.80 1.76 -0.12
C ARG A 433 13.97 0.61 -1.10
N PHE A 434 12.88 -0.09 -1.43
CA PHE A 434 12.91 -1.11 -2.47
C PHE A 434 13.32 -0.52 -3.83
N GLN A 435 12.75 0.62 -4.21
CA GLN A 435 13.05 1.27 -5.48
C GLN A 435 14.52 1.73 -5.56
N ASP A 436 15.10 2.22 -4.46
CA ASP A 436 16.53 2.55 -4.38
C ASP A 436 17.43 1.32 -4.58
N LEU A 437 17.02 0.16 -4.07
CA LEU A 437 17.78 -1.08 -4.15
C LEU A 437 17.67 -1.75 -5.53
N GLU A 438 16.50 -1.70 -6.15
CA GLU A 438 16.17 -2.42 -7.38
C GLU A 438 15.47 -1.52 -8.41
N PRO A 439 16.06 -0.35 -8.81
CA PRO A 439 15.37 0.65 -9.64
C PRO A 439 14.91 0.11 -11.00
N ASP A 440 15.67 -0.81 -11.59
CA ASP A 440 15.44 -1.37 -12.92
C ASP A 440 14.80 -2.77 -12.86
N SER A 441 14.23 -3.18 -11.73
CA SER A 441 13.54 -4.47 -11.63
C SER A 441 12.14 -4.41 -12.24
N ALA A 442 11.61 -5.58 -12.68
CA ALA A 442 10.24 -5.66 -13.17
C ALA A 442 9.23 -5.13 -12.14
N ARG A 443 9.44 -5.43 -10.84
CA ARG A 443 8.57 -4.94 -9.76
C ARG A 443 8.60 -3.43 -9.59
N SER A 444 9.77 -2.79 -9.75
CA SER A 444 9.89 -1.32 -9.73
C SER A 444 9.12 -0.68 -10.88
N HIS A 445 9.22 -1.27 -12.07
CA HIS A 445 8.45 -0.80 -13.22
C HIS A 445 6.94 -1.01 -13.06
N VAL A 446 6.49 -2.11 -12.42
CA VAL A 446 5.07 -2.29 -12.08
C VAL A 446 4.62 -1.19 -11.11
N LEU A 447 5.36 -0.95 -10.04
CA LEU A 447 5.04 0.09 -9.05
C LEU A 447 4.95 1.48 -9.69
N LEU A 448 5.89 1.84 -10.58
CA LEU A 448 5.84 3.10 -11.32
C LEU A 448 4.64 3.16 -12.27
N GLY A 449 4.31 2.04 -12.91
CA GLY A 449 3.12 1.92 -13.75
C GLY A 449 1.84 2.18 -12.97
N ASP A 450 1.71 1.60 -11.78
CA ASP A 450 0.57 1.81 -10.87
C ASP A 450 0.46 3.29 -10.44
N ILE A 451 1.59 3.93 -10.09
CA ILE A 451 1.65 5.36 -9.75
C ILE A 451 1.19 6.23 -10.93
N TYR A 452 1.72 6.00 -12.12
CA TYR A 452 1.32 6.77 -13.30
C TYR A 452 -0.15 6.55 -13.67
N HIS A 453 -0.67 5.33 -13.49
CA HIS A 453 -2.08 5.06 -13.69
C HIS A 453 -2.97 5.83 -12.71
N GLN A 454 -2.59 5.90 -11.42
CA GLN A 454 -3.30 6.68 -10.41
C GLN A 454 -3.24 8.20 -10.68
N LEU A 455 -2.17 8.68 -11.29
CA LEU A 455 -2.00 10.08 -11.70
C LEU A 455 -2.69 10.42 -13.04
N ASP A 456 -3.53 9.53 -13.58
CA ASP A 456 -4.21 9.67 -14.87
C ASP A 456 -3.24 9.93 -16.04
N ARG A 457 -2.07 9.23 -16.01
CA ARG A 457 -1.02 9.26 -17.04
C ARG A 457 -0.91 7.89 -17.73
N PRO A 458 -1.90 7.50 -18.55
CA PRO A 458 -1.98 6.14 -19.09
C PRO A 458 -0.83 5.77 -20.03
N ASP A 459 -0.28 6.72 -20.78
CA ASP A 459 0.84 6.45 -21.71
C ASP A 459 2.13 6.12 -20.94
N ASP A 460 2.41 6.83 -19.85
CA ASP A 460 3.56 6.56 -18.99
C ASP A 460 3.37 5.24 -18.23
N ALA A 461 2.17 4.97 -17.73
CA ALA A 461 1.83 3.71 -17.09
C ALA A 461 2.03 2.52 -18.06
N GLN A 462 1.55 2.62 -19.29
CA GLN A 462 1.74 1.62 -20.33
C GLN A 462 3.24 1.37 -20.62
N ALA A 463 4.03 2.44 -20.68
CA ALA A 463 5.48 2.34 -20.93
C ALA A 463 6.16 1.56 -19.80
N GLU A 464 5.84 1.84 -18.54
CA GLU A 464 6.44 1.17 -17.39
C GLU A 464 6.02 -0.31 -17.29
N TYR A 465 4.74 -0.64 -17.45
CA TYR A 465 4.30 -2.05 -17.51
C TYR A 465 4.96 -2.82 -18.67
N SER A 466 5.16 -2.16 -19.81
CA SER A 466 5.86 -2.78 -20.95
C SER A 466 7.33 -3.08 -20.64
N LYS A 467 8.03 -2.20 -19.89
CA LYS A 467 9.38 -2.46 -19.40
C LYS A 467 9.40 -3.64 -18.41
N ALA A 468 8.43 -3.71 -17.48
CA ALA A 468 8.30 -4.84 -16.58
C ALA A 468 8.16 -6.17 -17.34
N LEU A 469 7.32 -6.21 -18.37
CA LEU A 469 7.12 -7.40 -19.22
C LEU A 469 8.33 -7.72 -20.10
N ALA A 470 9.16 -6.74 -20.48
CA ALA A 470 10.40 -6.98 -21.18
C ALA A 470 11.45 -7.67 -20.28
N ILE A 471 11.45 -7.37 -18.98
CA ILE A 471 12.34 -7.99 -17.99
C ILE A 471 11.80 -9.36 -17.58
N THR A 472 10.52 -9.44 -17.25
CA THR A 472 9.84 -10.68 -16.80
C THR A 472 8.64 -10.95 -17.70
N PRO A 473 8.82 -11.67 -18.82
CA PRO A 473 7.73 -12.03 -19.70
C PRO A 473 6.65 -12.85 -18.96
N GLY A 474 5.41 -12.33 -18.96
CA GLY A 474 4.28 -12.96 -18.31
C GLY A 474 4.16 -12.65 -16.81
N ASP A 475 4.79 -11.59 -16.31
CA ASP A 475 4.52 -11.05 -14.99
C ASP A 475 3.03 -10.68 -14.86
N SER A 476 2.33 -11.33 -13.93
CA SER A 476 0.87 -11.21 -13.79
C SER A 476 0.43 -9.80 -13.38
N ALA A 477 1.22 -9.12 -12.55
CA ALA A 477 0.90 -7.77 -12.08
C ALA A 477 1.07 -6.76 -13.22
N ALA A 478 2.17 -6.87 -14.00
CA ALA A 478 2.39 -6.05 -15.18
C ALA A 478 1.31 -6.27 -16.26
N MET A 479 0.90 -7.52 -16.47
CA MET A 479 -0.18 -7.85 -17.43
C MET A 479 -1.51 -7.30 -16.95
N LEU A 480 -1.83 -7.40 -15.66
CA LEU A 480 -3.05 -6.83 -15.07
C LEU A 480 -3.08 -5.31 -15.24
N GLY A 481 -2.00 -4.62 -14.87
CA GLY A 481 -1.88 -3.17 -15.01
C GLY A 481 -2.02 -2.72 -16.47
N LEU A 482 -1.32 -3.38 -17.39
CA LEU A 482 -1.40 -3.06 -18.82
C LEU A 482 -2.82 -3.31 -19.39
N ALA A 483 -3.46 -4.40 -19.01
CA ALA A 483 -4.83 -4.69 -19.44
C ALA A 483 -5.83 -3.65 -18.89
N THR A 484 -5.63 -3.18 -17.66
CA THR A 484 -6.42 -2.11 -17.03
C THR A 484 -6.26 -0.79 -17.81
N VAL A 485 -5.03 -0.41 -18.14
CA VAL A 485 -4.75 0.78 -18.97
C VAL A 485 -5.38 0.65 -20.36
N CYS A 486 -5.34 -0.53 -20.97
CA CYS A 486 -6.02 -0.76 -22.24
C CYS A 486 -7.53 -0.53 -22.14
N LEU A 487 -8.18 -1.00 -21.07
CA LEU A 487 -9.62 -0.74 -20.83
C LEU A 487 -9.90 0.75 -20.66
N SER A 488 -9.12 1.46 -19.87
CA SER A 488 -9.27 2.91 -19.63
C SER A 488 -9.17 3.69 -20.96
N ASN A 489 -8.31 3.24 -21.86
CA ASN A 489 -8.12 3.81 -23.20
C ASN A 489 -9.14 3.28 -24.24
N ASN A 490 -10.23 2.63 -23.81
CA ASN A 490 -11.26 2.02 -24.67
C ASN A 490 -10.73 0.97 -25.66
N ASN A 491 -9.56 0.40 -25.41
CA ASN A 491 -8.99 -0.70 -26.20
C ASN A 491 -9.41 -2.06 -25.61
N SER A 492 -10.70 -2.39 -25.69
CA SER A 492 -11.24 -3.65 -25.14
C SER A 492 -10.60 -4.89 -25.78
N ALA A 493 -10.18 -4.83 -27.05
CA ALA A 493 -9.54 -5.96 -27.71
C ALA A 493 -8.16 -6.25 -27.14
N GLY A 494 -7.33 -5.24 -26.96
CA GLY A 494 -6.01 -5.36 -26.32
C GLY A 494 -6.11 -5.81 -24.87
N ALA A 495 -7.04 -5.22 -24.10
CA ALA A 495 -7.29 -5.62 -22.72
C ALA A 495 -7.65 -7.11 -22.60
N MET A 496 -8.53 -7.60 -23.47
CA MET A 496 -8.96 -9.00 -23.49
C MET A 496 -7.81 -9.94 -23.85
N GLU A 497 -7.02 -9.61 -24.87
CA GLU A 497 -5.88 -10.43 -25.29
C GLU A 497 -4.87 -10.59 -24.14
N ILE A 498 -4.49 -9.48 -23.48
CA ILE A 498 -3.52 -9.48 -22.39
C ILE A 498 -4.08 -10.24 -21.17
N ALA A 499 -5.33 -9.97 -20.78
CA ALA A 499 -5.95 -10.62 -19.63
C ALA A 499 -6.14 -12.12 -19.85
N GLN A 500 -6.54 -12.55 -21.04
CA GLN A 500 -6.66 -13.98 -21.39
C GLN A 500 -5.28 -14.68 -21.36
N ALA A 501 -4.24 -14.03 -21.85
CA ALA A 501 -2.89 -14.59 -21.76
C ALA A 501 -2.42 -14.75 -20.31
N ALA A 502 -2.73 -13.80 -19.43
CA ALA A 502 -2.45 -13.90 -18.00
C ALA A 502 -3.27 -15.03 -17.32
N LEU A 503 -4.55 -15.18 -17.68
CA LEU A 503 -5.42 -16.23 -17.15
C LEU A 503 -4.98 -17.67 -17.51
N LEU A 504 -4.11 -17.86 -18.49
CA LEU A 504 -3.50 -19.17 -18.75
C LEU A 504 -2.66 -19.65 -17.56
N ARG A 505 -2.09 -18.72 -16.78
CA ARG A 505 -1.30 -19.02 -15.59
C ARG A 505 -2.12 -18.97 -14.31
N THR A 506 -3.05 -18.02 -14.23
CA THR A 506 -3.90 -17.77 -13.05
C THR A 506 -5.40 -17.81 -13.42
N PRO A 507 -5.97 -18.98 -13.75
CA PRO A 507 -7.34 -19.10 -14.34
C PRO A 507 -8.47 -18.55 -13.46
N ASN A 508 -8.21 -18.42 -12.15
CA ASN A 508 -9.21 -17.97 -11.18
C ASN A 508 -8.90 -16.59 -10.61
N ASP A 509 -7.95 -15.85 -11.20
CA ASP A 509 -7.66 -14.48 -10.78
C ASP A 509 -8.91 -13.60 -10.99
N PRO A 510 -9.48 -13.01 -9.92
CA PRO A 510 -10.76 -12.31 -10.01
C PRO A 510 -10.65 -10.99 -10.77
N GLU A 511 -9.52 -10.29 -10.68
CA GLU A 511 -9.30 -9.00 -11.34
C GLU A 511 -9.13 -9.20 -12.85
N LEU A 512 -8.34 -10.18 -13.27
CA LEU A 512 -8.19 -10.53 -14.68
C LEU A 512 -9.50 -11.04 -15.30
N ASN A 513 -10.26 -11.85 -14.57
CA ASN A 513 -11.58 -12.29 -15.03
C ASN A 513 -12.54 -11.10 -15.19
N LEU A 514 -12.49 -10.09 -14.29
CA LEU A 514 -13.29 -8.88 -14.41
C LEU A 514 -12.95 -8.09 -15.67
N ILE A 515 -11.66 -7.92 -15.98
CA ILE A 515 -11.20 -7.24 -17.20
C ILE A 515 -11.73 -7.92 -18.46
N VAL A 516 -11.64 -9.25 -18.53
CA VAL A 516 -12.20 -10.00 -19.67
C VAL A 516 -13.71 -9.78 -19.78
N ALA A 517 -14.42 -9.83 -18.65
CA ALA A 517 -15.87 -9.60 -18.64
C ALA A 517 -16.23 -8.18 -19.12
N GLU A 518 -15.52 -7.15 -18.66
CA GLU A 518 -15.75 -5.77 -19.10
C GLU A 518 -15.44 -5.58 -20.58
N ALA A 519 -14.37 -6.18 -21.08
CA ALA A 519 -14.03 -6.15 -22.49
C ALA A 519 -15.13 -6.83 -23.36
N LEU A 520 -15.64 -7.98 -22.94
CA LEU A 520 -16.74 -8.68 -23.60
C LEU A 520 -18.04 -7.86 -23.58
N ILE A 521 -18.38 -7.24 -22.46
CA ILE A 521 -19.53 -6.33 -22.33
C ILE A 521 -19.38 -5.12 -23.26
N GLY A 522 -18.17 -4.56 -23.36
CA GLY A 522 -17.84 -3.48 -24.30
C GLY A 522 -18.07 -3.90 -25.76
N GLN A 523 -17.81 -5.15 -26.10
CA GLN A 523 -18.06 -5.76 -27.41
C GLN A 523 -19.50 -6.27 -27.58
N ARG A 524 -20.38 -6.10 -26.59
CA ARG A 524 -21.75 -6.59 -26.53
C ARG A 524 -21.90 -8.13 -26.55
N GLN A 525 -20.88 -8.84 -26.14
CA GLN A 525 -20.84 -10.29 -26.01
C GLN A 525 -21.34 -10.74 -24.63
N TYR A 526 -22.54 -10.33 -24.26
CA TYR A 526 -23.10 -10.45 -22.91
C TYR A 526 -23.12 -11.88 -22.37
N GLY A 527 -23.50 -12.86 -23.21
CA GLY A 527 -23.56 -14.28 -22.79
C GLY A 527 -22.20 -14.88 -22.46
N GLU A 528 -21.14 -14.38 -23.11
CA GLU A 528 -19.75 -14.83 -22.86
C GLU A 528 -19.14 -14.19 -21.63
N ALA A 529 -19.63 -13.02 -21.20
CA ALA A 529 -19.14 -12.30 -20.03
C ALA A 529 -19.54 -12.96 -18.70
N GLU A 530 -20.70 -13.62 -18.64
CA GLU A 530 -21.28 -14.16 -17.39
C GLU A 530 -20.36 -15.13 -16.62
N PRO A 531 -19.68 -16.12 -17.25
CA PRO A 531 -18.76 -17.00 -16.55
C PRO A 531 -17.57 -16.27 -15.88
N TYR A 532 -17.08 -15.21 -16.53
CA TYR A 532 -15.98 -14.39 -16.00
C TYR A 532 -16.43 -13.52 -14.83
N LEU A 533 -17.62 -12.91 -14.91
CA LEU A 533 -18.22 -12.17 -13.78
C LEU A 533 -18.40 -13.06 -12.54
N ASN A 534 -18.87 -14.30 -12.74
CA ASN A 534 -19.05 -15.25 -11.64
C ASN A 534 -17.70 -15.59 -10.96
N LYS A 535 -16.63 -15.75 -11.72
CA LYS A 535 -15.30 -15.98 -11.16
C LYS A 535 -14.77 -14.74 -10.42
N SER A 536 -15.12 -13.54 -10.87
CA SER A 536 -14.68 -12.29 -10.26
C SER A 536 -15.30 -12.04 -8.89
N LEU A 537 -16.40 -12.68 -8.52
CA LEU A 537 -17.05 -12.55 -7.20
C LEU A 537 -16.18 -13.03 -6.04
N SER A 538 -15.11 -13.78 -6.29
CA SER A 538 -14.12 -14.16 -5.28
C SER A 538 -13.10 -13.05 -4.99
N GLY A 539 -13.18 -11.91 -5.66
CA GLY A 539 -12.28 -10.78 -5.52
C GLY A 539 -12.46 -9.97 -4.25
N LYS A 540 -11.74 -8.86 -4.19
CA LYS A 540 -11.79 -7.94 -3.05
C LYS A 540 -13.20 -7.38 -2.84
N PRO A 541 -13.63 -7.14 -1.58
CA PRO A 541 -14.97 -6.62 -1.28
C PRO A 541 -15.33 -5.33 -2.03
N GLN A 542 -14.37 -4.48 -2.32
CA GLN A 542 -14.57 -3.23 -3.05
C GLN A 542 -15.00 -3.43 -4.50
N MET A 543 -14.63 -4.56 -5.11
CA MET A 543 -15.00 -4.90 -6.47
C MET A 543 -16.43 -5.41 -6.59
N ILE A 544 -16.98 -5.98 -5.51
CA ILE A 544 -18.25 -6.71 -5.53
C ILE A 544 -19.42 -5.87 -6.04
N PRO A 545 -19.63 -4.60 -5.58
CA PRO A 545 -20.71 -3.76 -6.13
C PRO A 545 -20.59 -3.53 -7.63
N ARG A 546 -19.37 -3.26 -8.13
CA ARG A 546 -19.13 -3.09 -9.59
C ARG A 546 -19.44 -4.36 -10.36
N ILE A 547 -19.06 -5.53 -9.84
CA ILE A 547 -19.36 -6.82 -10.47
C ILE A 547 -20.86 -7.03 -10.55
N HIS A 548 -21.61 -6.78 -9.46
CA HIS A 548 -23.08 -6.86 -9.48
C HIS A 548 -23.72 -5.89 -10.47
N ALA A 549 -23.19 -4.66 -10.59
CA ALA A 549 -23.67 -3.70 -11.59
C ALA A 549 -23.49 -4.22 -13.03
N LEU A 550 -22.35 -4.84 -13.32
CA LEU A 550 -22.07 -5.46 -14.62
C LEU A 550 -22.94 -6.69 -14.87
N MET A 551 -23.14 -7.56 -13.86
CA MET A 551 -24.08 -8.68 -13.95
C MET A 551 -25.50 -8.20 -14.25
N GLY A 552 -25.97 -7.17 -13.55
CA GLY A 552 -27.27 -6.57 -13.79
C GLY A 552 -27.41 -5.98 -15.20
N LYS A 553 -26.32 -5.37 -15.73
CA LYS A 553 -26.28 -4.93 -17.14
C LYS A 553 -26.38 -6.10 -18.11
N VAL A 554 -25.66 -7.19 -17.87
CA VAL A 554 -25.71 -8.41 -18.68
C VAL A 554 -27.12 -9.01 -18.64
N ASP A 555 -27.74 -9.13 -17.47
CA ASP A 555 -29.10 -9.65 -17.30
C ASP A 555 -30.14 -8.78 -18.02
N ALA A 556 -30.01 -7.45 -17.93
CA ALA A 556 -30.89 -6.51 -18.62
C ALA A 556 -30.83 -6.68 -20.15
N GLU A 557 -29.63 -6.80 -20.71
CA GLU A 557 -29.42 -6.93 -22.15
C GLU A 557 -29.75 -8.34 -22.67
N THR A 558 -29.77 -9.37 -21.81
CA THR A 558 -30.21 -10.74 -22.15
C THR A 558 -31.69 -11.00 -21.83
N GLY A 559 -32.42 -9.98 -21.36
CA GLY A 559 -33.88 -10.06 -21.13
C GLY A 559 -34.30 -10.65 -19.78
N ARG A 560 -33.36 -10.87 -18.86
CA ARG A 560 -33.62 -11.37 -17.49
C ARG A 560 -33.93 -10.18 -16.56
N THR A 561 -35.09 -9.56 -16.76
CA THR A 561 -35.45 -8.28 -16.16
C THR A 561 -35.46 -8.31 -14.63
N ASN A 562 -35.97 -9.36 -13.99
CA ASN A 562 -36.05 -9.44 -12.54
C ASN A 562 -34.67 -9.65 -11.91
N GLU A 563 -33.89 -10.54 -12.48
CA GLU A 563 -32.51 -10.81 -12.10
C GLU A 563 -31.66 -9.54 -12.24
N ALA A 564 -31.84 -8.81 -13.35
CA ALA A 564 -31.16 -7.53 -13.56
C ALA A 564 -31.45 -6.52 -12.45
N ILE A 565 -32.71 -6.38 -12.04
CA ILE A 565 -33.09 -5.47 -10.94
C ILE A 565 -32.39 -5.86 -9.63
N GLU A 566 -32.37 -7.15 -9.28
CA GLU A 566 -31.72 -7.61 -8.05
C GLU A 566 -30.20 -7.37 -8.08
N GLN A 567 -29.55 -7.68 -9.20
CA GLN A 567 -28.12 -7.43 -9.35
C GLN A 567 -27.78 -5.92 -9.30
N LEU A 568 -28.55 -5.09 -10.00
CA LEU A 568 -28.32 -3.64 -10.00
C LEU A 568 -28.54 -3.01 -8.62
N LYS A 569 -29.45 -3.50 -7.79
CA LYS A 569 -29.61 -3.07 -6.40
C LYS A 569 -28.34 -3.33 -5.58
N LEU A 570 -27.75 -4.51 -5.74
CA LEU A 570 -26.49 -4.87 -5.10
C LEU A 570 -25.33 -4.02 -5.65
N GLY A 571 -25.39 -3.65 -6.91
CA GLY A 571 -24.42 -2.79 -7.59
C GLY A 571 -24.57 -1.29 -7.29
N ALA A 572 -25.71 -0.83 -6.76
CA ALA A 572 -25.99 0.59 -6.53
C ALA A 572 -24.89 1.37 -5.75
N PRO A 573 -24.16 0.78 -4.79
CA PRO A 573 -23.05 1.48 -4.13
C PRO A 573 -21.93 1.92 -5.08
N SER A 574 -21.81 1.34 -6.27
CA SER A 574 -20.82 1.72 -7.30
C SER A 574 -21.33 2.73 -8.34
N ASP A 575 -22.56 3.28 -8.15
CA ASP A 575 -23.15 4.24 -9.11
C ASP A 575 -22.64 5.67 -8.91
N GLU A 576 -21.57 6.01 -9.59
CA GLU A 576 -20.95 7.35 -9.51
C GLU A 576 -21.57 8.38 -10.47
N ASP A 577 -22.25 7.93 -11.53
CA ASP A 577 -22.75 8.79 -12.60
C ASP A 577 -24.27 8.74 -12.78
N GLY A 578 -24.98 7.92 -12.01
CA GLY A 578 -26.42 7.70 -12.10
C GLY A 578 -26.84 6.72 -13.21
N SER A 579 -25.89 6.01 -13.82
CA SER A 579 -26.18 5.07 -14.90
C SER A 579 -26.92 3.82 -14.42
N ILE A 580 -26.59 3.31 -13.24
CA ILE A 580 -27.25 2.17 -12.61
C ILE A 580 -28.68 2.53 -12.25
N GLU A 581 -28.90 3.66 -11.60
CA GLU A 581 -30.25 4.13 -11.24
C GLU A 581 -31.10 4.42 -12.48
N TYR A 582 -30.52 4.93 -13.56
CA TYR A 582 -31.22 5.08 -14.83
C TYR A 582 -31.65 3.73 -15.41
N LEU A 583 -30.77 2.72 -15.37
CA LEU A 583 -31.08 1.38 -15.85
C LEU A 583 -32.19 0.74 -15.00
N LEU A 584 -32.12 0.87 -13.67
CA LEU A 584 -33.17 0.43 -12.74
C LEU A 584 -34.51 1.08 -13.08
N ALA A 585 -34.55 2.38 -13.31
CA ALA A 585 -35.76 3.10 -13.66
C ALA A 585 -36.39 2.58 -14.98
N ARG A 586 -35.55 2.26 -15.98
CA ARG A 586 -35.98 1.66 -17.23
C ARG A 586 -36.61 0.28 -17.01
N LEU A 587 -35.98 -0.57 -16.22
CA LEU A 587 -36.43 -1.93 -15.91
C LEU A 587 -37.72 -1.93 -15.08
N TYR A 588 -37.83 -1.07 -14.06
CA TYR A 588 -39.05 -0.90 -13.26
C TYR A 588 -40.25 -0.46 -14.12
N ARG A 589 -40.04 0.45 -15.11
CA ARG A 589 -41.09 0.81 -16.07
C ARG A 589 -41.52 -0.36 -16.93
N GLN A 590 -40.59 -1.21 -17.34
CA GLN A 590 -40.86 -2.38 -18.15
C GLN A 590 -41.76 -3.41 -17.42
N ILE A 591 -41.59 -3.56 -16.10
CA ILE A 591 -42.43 -4.44 -15.26
C ILE A 591 -43.67 -3.76 -14.70
N GLY A 592 -43.88 -2.46 -14.99
CA GLY A 592 -45.05 -1.69 -14.58
C GLY A 592 -44.97 -1.08 -13.19
N ASP A 593 -43.80 -1.15 -12.50
CA ASP A 593 -43.61 -0.54 -11.20
C ASP A 593 -43.19 0.94 -11.33
N ILE A 594 -44.21 1.77 -11.53
CA ILE A 594 -44.01 3.22 -11.77
C ILE A 594 -43.47 3.94 -10.55
N ARG A 595 -43.75 3.45 -9.33
CA ARG A 595 -43.28 4.08 -8.11
C ARG A 595 -41.77 3.93 -7.98
N GLU A 596 -41.26 2.70 -8.02
CA GLU A 596 -39.82 2.44 -7.94
C GLU A 596 -39.04 3.07 -9.11
N ALA A 597 -39.66 3.12 -10.30
CA ALA A 597 -39.07 3.81 -11.44
C ALA A 597 -38.85 5.32 -11.17
N ASN A 598 -39.81 5.99 -10.55
CA ASN A 598 -39.68 7.40 -10.21
C ASN A 598 -38.67 7.63 -9.07
N ASP A 599 -38.65 6.74 -8.09
CA ASP A 599 -37.68 6.81 -6.97
C ASP A 599 -36.24 6.61 -7.49
N ALA A 600 -36.01 5.67 -8.39
CA ALA A 600 -34.71 5.50 -9.06
C ALA A 600 -34.30 6.73 -9.87
N LEU A 601 -35.22 7.36 -10.61
CA LEU A 601 -34.93 8.62 -11.32
C LEU A 601 -34.58 9.78 -10.38
N ASN A 602 -35.17 9.83 -9.19
CA ASN A 602 -34.84 10.85 -8.21
C ASN A 602 -33.43 10.59 -7.64
N ARG A 603 -33.07 9.34 -7.32
CA ARG A 603 -31.71 9.00 -6.89
C ARG A 603 -30.68 9.32 -7.99
N MET A 604 -30.96 8.98 -9.25
CA MET A 604 -30.13 9.37 -10.39
C MET A 604 -29.90 10.89 -10.46
N LYS A 605 -30.98 11.68 -10.31
CA LYS A 605 -30.87 13.15 -10.33
C LYS A 605 -29.97 13.66 -9.21
N THR A 606 -30.10 13.10 -8.02
CA THR A 606 -29.27 13.45 -6.86
C THR A 606 -27.78 13.14 -7.13
N ILE A 607 -27.49 11.96 -7.66
CA ILE A 607 -26.12 11.56 -8.04
C ILE A 607 -25.55 12.52 -9.09
N LYS A 608 -26.32 12.81 -10.15
CA LYS A 608 -25.89 13.75 -11.19
C LYS A 608 -25.68 15.15 -10.66
N GLN A 609 -26.57 15.67 -9.81
CA GLN A 609 -26.40 16.98 -9.18
C GLN A 609 -25.13 17.05 -8.33
N GLN A 610 -24.85 16.00 -7.57
CA GLN A 610 -23.62 15.89 -6.78
C GLN A 610 -22.39 15.85 -7.69
N ARG A 611 -22.41 15.06 -8.77
CA ARG A 611 -21.32 15.00 -9.75
C ARG A 611 -21.12 16.34 -10.47
N ASP A 612 -22.22 16.98 -10.93
CA ASP A 612 -22.14 18.26 -11.66
C ASP A 612 -21.66 19.38 -10.73
N ALA A 613 -22.04 19.36 -9.44
CA ALA A 613 -21.49 20.28 -8.44
C ALA A 613 -19.98 20.09 -8.23
N ARG A 614 -19.49 18.85 -8.34
CA ARG A 614 -18.06 18.54 -8.34
C ARG A 614 -17.37 19.05 -9.59
N GLY A 615 -17.93 18.75 -10.78
CA GLY A 615 -17.38 19.17 -12.08
C GLY A 615 -17.40 20.67 -12.31
N PHE A 616 -18.44 21.39 -11.83
CA PHE A 616 -18.53 22.84 -11.96
C PHE A 616 -17.48 23.59 -11.15
N LYS A 617 -17.07 23.03 -10.00
CA LYS A 617 -15.94 23.56 -9.20
C LYS A 617 -14.59 23.31 -9.88
N GLN A 618 -14.42 22.20 -10.61
CA GLN A 618 -13.20 21.92 -11.37
C GLN A 618 -13.04 22.82 -12.60
N VAL A 619 -14.14 23.17 -13.28
CA VAL A 619 -14.12 24.04 -14.49
C VAL A 619 -13.93 25.53 -14.15
N GLN A 620 -14.18 25.93 -12.90
CA GLN A 620 -13.92 27.30 -12.45
C GLN A 620 -12.47 27.54 -11.99
N ASP A 621 -11.66 26.48 -11.96
CA ASP A 621 -10.24 26.55 -11.63
C ASP A 621 -9.41 26.60 -12.92
N PRO A 622 -8.92 27.79 -13.34
CA PRO A 622 -8.20 27.95 -14.61
C PRO A 622 -6.83 27.25 -14.64
N ASP A 623 -6.30 26.82 -13.47
CA ASP A 623 -5.00 26.14 -13.37
C ASP A 623 -5.13 24.61 -13.47
N LEU A 624 -6.35 24.06 -13.52
CA LEU A 624 -6.63 22.65 -13.78
C LEU A 624 -6.90 22.33 -15.26
N ALA A 625 -6.68 23.29 -16.17
CA ALA A 625 -6.64 23.00 -17.59
C ALA A 625 -5.50 21.97 -17.85
N PRO A 626 -5.76 20.93 -18.67
CA PRO A 626 -4.70 19.99 -19.02
C PRO A 626 -3.47 20.77 -19.51
N LEU A 627 -2.31 20.51 -18.95
CA LEU A 627 -1.04 21.02 -19.46
C LEU A 627 -0.93 20.56 -20.92
N GLU A 628 -1.32 21.40 -21.86
CA GLU A 628 -1.06 21.16 -23.26
C GLU A 628 0.45 20.97 -23.40
N SER A 629 0.83 19.81 -23.89
CA SER A 629 2.21 19.43 -24.13
C SER A 629 2.89 20.46 -25.04
N SER A 630 3.64 21.38 -24.46
CA SER A 630 4.60 22.21 -25.18
C SER A 630 5.87 21.40 -25.50
N ALA A 631 5.70 20.27 -26.14
CA ALA A 631 6.78 19.59 -26.85
C ALA A 631 6.92 20.23 -28.23
N GLN A 632 7.58 21.38 -28.29
CA GLN A 632 8.17 21.85 -29.54
C GLN A 632 9.20 20.83 -29.99
N ARG A 633 8.89 20.12 -31.08
CA ARG A 633 9.86 19.32 -31.81
C ARG A 633 10.98 20.23 -32.34
N PRO A 634 12.26 19.94 -32.07
CA PRO A 634 13.34 20.59 -32.84
C PRO A 634 13.24 20.09 -34.29
N GLY A 635 13.12 21.03 -35.21
CA GLY A 635 13.16 20.74 -36.65
C GLY A 635 14.47 20.05 -37.03
N ALA A 636 14.34 18.98 -37.82
CA ALA A 636 15.43 18.41 -38.57
C ALA A 636 15.72 19.25 -39.83
N PRO A 637 17.01 19.40 -40.26
CA PRO A 637 17.34 19.86 -41.58
C PRO A 637 17.12 18.78 -42.65
#